data_22316d49d7b15baef290129dfa576465
#
_entry.id   22316d49d7b15baef290129dfa576465
#
_cell.length_a   1.000
_cell.length_b   1.000
_cell.length_c   1.000
_cell.angle_alpha   90.00
_cell.angle_beta   90.00
_cell.angle_gamma   90.00
#
_symmetry.space_group_name_H-M   'P 1'
#
loop_
_entity.id
_entity.type
_entity.pdbx_description
1 polymer ?
#
loop_
_entity_poly.entity_id
_entity_poly.type
_entity_poly.pdbx_seq_one_letter_code
_entity_poly.pdbx_strand_id
1 'polypeptide(L)'
;MYIAGPSGKIECQLDQVADGGKGTIAVLCHPHPLYGGSMHDRVLSTVAHRFIESGITCLRFNFRGVGSSEGVHDNGEGEKDDLISVVDYIRTEFQPQPIWTVGYSFGSLIVWKTLDVINPDRTLLIAPPNKHMDFQDRQLTDQVSLILGSQDEFADVHRAKELAPGSIHLIDGADHFFSTHQQELSDAAKAFINI
;
A
#
# COMPACT_ATOMS: atom_id res chain seq x y z
N MET A 1 -11.20 -14.23 3.12
CA MET A 1 -10.37 -15.45 3.13
C MET A 1 -9.27 -15.32 4.18
N TYR A 2 -8.49 -16.41 4.42
CA TYR A 2 -7.35 -16.37 5.33
C TYR A 2 -6.11 -16.94 4.65
N ILE A 3 -4.96 -16.32 4.95
CA ILE A 3 -3.61 -16.76 4.50
C ILE A 3 -2.83 -17.16 5.76
N ALA A 4 -1.99 -18.18 5.67
CA ALA A 4 -1.08 -18.52 6.76
C ALA A 4 0.02 -17.46 6.87
N GLY A 5 0.20 -16.89 8.04
CA GLY A 5 1.24 -15.92 8.34
C GLY A 5 2.12 -16.38 9.51
N PRO A 6 3.19 -15.65 9.83
CA PRO A 6 4.17 -16.03 10.85
C PRO A 6 3.61 -15.97 12.28
N SER A 7 2.56 -15.19 12.53
CA SER A 7 1.89 -15.07 13.82
C SER A 7 0.51 -15.72 13.86
N GLY A 8 0.22 -16.62 12.90
CA GLY A 8 -1.07 -17.26 12.72
C GLY A 8 -1.76 -16.83 11.43
N LYS A 9 -3.09 -16.91 11.37
CA LYS A 9 -3.83 -16.55 10.15
C LYS A 9 -3.86 -15.05 9.93
N ILE A 10 -3.76 -14.63 8.66
CA ILE A 10 -3.94 -13.28 8.18
C ILE A 10 -5.28 -13.18 7.48
N GLU A 11 -6.14 -12.26 7.93
CA GLU A 11 -7.42 -11.97 7.28
C GLU A 11 -7.21 -11.17 6.00
N CYS A 12 -7.77 -11.66 4.88
CA CYS A 12 -7.61 -11.06 3.58
C CYS A 12 -8.94 -10.93 2.83
N GLN A 13 -9.01 -9.94 1.96
CA GLN A 13 -10.05 -9.74 0.98
C GLN A 13 -9.44 -9.63 -0.41
N LEU A 14 -9.88 -10.50 -1.31
CA LEU A 14 -9.50 -10.48 -2.72
C LEU A 14 -10.65 -9.88 -3.53
N ASP A 15 -10.40 -8.71 -4.10
CA ASP A 15 -11.31 -8.02 -5.01
C ASP A 15 -10.84 -8.32 -6.44
N GLN A 16 -11.47 -9.32 -7.07
CA GLN A 16 -11.09 -9.79 -8.42
C GLN A 16 -11.79 -8.98 -9.50
N VAL A 17 -11.04 -8.71 -10.55
CA VAL A 17 -11.60 -8.18 -11.80
C VAL A 17 -12.26 -9.31 -12.59
N ALA A 18 -13.43 -9.06 -13.18
CA ALA A 18 -14.06 -9.97 -14.10
C ALA A 18 -13.13 -10.25 -15.32
N ASP A 19 -13.19 -11.48 -15.85
CA ASP A 19 -12.43 -11.91 -17.04
C ASP A 19 -10.90 -11.80 -16.92
N GLY A 20 -10.35 -11.87 -15.68
CA GLY A 20 -8.91 -11.90 -15.42
C GLY A 20 -8.17 -10.56 -15.55
N GLY A 21 -8.83 -9.50 -15.99
CA GLY A 21 -8.28 -8.16 -16.05
C GLY A 21 -6.94 -8.04 -16.79
N LYS A 22 -6.02 -7.21 -16.28
CA LYS A 22 -4.68 -7.00 -16.85
C LYS A 22 -3.64 -8.07 -16.40
N GLY A 23 -4.07 -9.06 -15.63
CA GLY A 23 -3.15 -10.05 -15.07
C GLY A 23 -2.20 -9.50 -14.00
N THR A 24 -2.52 -8.35 -13.39
CA THR A 24 -1.73 -7.72 -12.32
C THR A 24 -2.48 -7.86 -10.99
N ILE A 25 -1.78 -8.16 -9.91
CA ILE A 25 -2.32 -8.11 -8.55
C ILE A 25 -1.62 -7.00 -7.75
N ALA A 26 -2.42 -6.10 -7.19
CA ALA A 26 -1.96 -5.11 -6.23
C ALA A 26 -2.24 -5.57 -4.80
N VAL A 27 -1.22 -5.56 -3.94
CA VAL A 27 -1.32 -5.83 -2.49
C VAL A 27 -1.36 -4.52 -1.75
N LEU A 28 -2.43 -4.29 -0.96
CA LEU A 28 -2.68 -3.02 -0.29
C LEU A 28 -2.51 -3.14 1.22
N CYS A 29 -1.63 -2.30 1.78
CA CYS A 29 -1.25 -2.23 3.18
C CYS A 29 -1.91 -1.05 3.88
N HIS A 30 -2.68 -1.32 4.92
CA HIS A 30 -3.50 -0.34 5.63
C HIS A 30 -2.70 0.58 6.58
N PRO A 31 -3.29 1.71 7.05
CA PRO A 31 -2.64 2.61 7.98
C PRO A 31 -2.49 1.98 9.37
N HIS A 32 -2.00 2.77 10.33
CA HIS A 32 -1.52 2.28 11.62
C HIS A 32 -2.57 1.48 12.40
N PRO A 33 -2.27 0.21 12.77
CA PRO A 33 -3.20 -0.67 13.48
C PRO A 33 -3.80 -0.06 14.75
N LEU A 34 -2.96 0.54 15.59
CA LEU A 34 -3.39 1.08 16.89
C LEU A 34 -4.21 2.38 16.79
N TYR A 35 -4.30 2.97 15.61
CA TYR A 35 -5.13 4.16 15.34
C TYR A 35 -6.37 3.83 14.49
N GLY A 36 -6.82 2.57 14.53
CA GLY A 36 -8.02 2.12 13.84
C GLY A 36 -7.81 1.75 12.37
N GLY A 37 -6.56 1.64 11.92
CA GLY A 37 -6.24 1.17 10.58
C GLY A 37 -6.70 -0.25 10.34
N SER A 38 -7.29 -0.50 9.17
CA SER A 38 -7.72 -1.82 8.71
C SER A 38 -7.77 -1.87 7.18
N MET A 39 -7.91 -3.07 6.61
CA MET A 39 -8.07 -3.26 5.17
C MET A 39 -9.33 -2.58 4.59
N HIS A 40 -10.24 -2.11 5.43
CA HIS A 40 -11.45 -1.37 5.06
C HIS A 40 -11.29 0.15 5.14
N ASP A 41 -10.05 0.62 5.37
CA ASP A 41 -9.77 2.06 5.39
C ASP A 41 -10.26 2.75 4.12
N ARG A 42 -10.76 3.99 4.27
CA ARG A 42 -11.38 4.74 3.18
C ARG A 42 -10.40 5.07 2.04
N VAL A 43 -9.17 5.45 2.38
CA VAL A 43 -8.13 5.79 1.38
C VAL A 43 -7.79 4.55 0.56
N LEU A 44 -7.54 3.40 1.23
CA LEU A 44 -7.30 2.14 0.54
C LEU A 44 -8.50 1.68 -0.29
N SER A 45 -9.72 1.85 0.22
CA SER A 45 -10.94 1.46 -0.51
C SER A 45 -11.12 2.30 -1.78
N THR A 46 -10.84 3.61 -1.72
CA THR A 46 -10.85 4.50 -2.91
C THR A 46 -9.85 4.05 -3.95
N VAL A 47 -8.62 3.74 -3.54
CA VAL A 47 -7.56 3.28 -4.46
C VAL A 47 -7.88 1.90 -5.03
N ALA A 48 -8.32 0.95 -4.19
CA ALA A 48 -8.71 -0.39 -4.64
C ALA A 48 -9.84 -0.32 -5.67
N HIS A 49 -10.87 0.51 -5.43
CA HIS A 49 -11.97 0.69 -6.39
C HIS A 49 -11.44 1.19 -7.74
N ARG A 50 -10.57 2.20 -7.74
CA ARG A 50 -9.95 2.72 -8.97
C ARG A 50 -9.11 1.67 -9.69
N PHE A 51 -8.39 0.83 -8.95
CA PHE A 51 -7.57 -0.24 -9.54
C PHE A 51 -8.46 -1.29 -10.20
N ILE A 52 -9.53 -1.73 -9.52
CA ILE A 52 -10.50 -2.69 -10.06
C ILE A 52 -11.16 -2.15 -11.34
N GLU A 53 -11.63 -0.90 -11.35
CA GLU A 53 -12.18 -0.25 -12.56
C GLU A 53 -11.17 -0.19 -13.72
N SER A 54 -9.87 -0.19 -13.40
CA SER A 54 -8.78 -0.14 -14.39
C SER A 54 -8.27 -1.53 -14.78
N GLY A 55 -8.90 -2.60 -14.30
CA GLY A 55 -8.56 -3.98 -14.65
C GLY A 55 -7.45 -4.60 -13.81
N ILE A 56 -7.19 -4.10 -12.59
CA ILE A 56 -6.18 -4.60 -11.66
C ILE A 56 -6.87 -5.25 -10.47
N THR A 57 -6.59 -6.53 -10.23
CA THR A 57 -7.05 -7.27 -9.05
C THR A 57 -6.37 -6.73 -7.80
N CYS A 58 -7.12 -6.56 -6.71
CA CYS A 58 -6.60 -6.06 -5.44
C CYS A 58 -6.71 -7.13 -4.35
N LEU A 59 -5.61 -7.35 -3.62
CA LEU A 59 -5.64 -8.09 -2.37
C LEU A 59 -5.39 -7.12 -1.22
N ARG A 60 -6.41 -6.92 -0.38
CA ARG A 60 -6.33 -6.18 0.88
C ARG A 60 -6.23 -7.16 2.03
N PHE A 61 -5.49 -6.82 3.07
CA PHE A 61 -5.35 -7.69 4.25
C PHE A 61 -5.25 -6.85 5.51
N ASN A 62 -5.55 -7.47 6.64
CA ASN A 62 -5.33 -6.91 7.96
C ASN A 62 -3.98 -7.37 8.50
N PHE A 63 -3.13 -6.43 8.92
CA PHE A 63 -1.92 -6.75 9.68
C PHE A 63 -2.26 -7.49 10.98
N ARG A 64 -1.28 -8.16 11.55
CA ARG A 64 -1.40 -8.87 12.84
C ARG A 64 -2.09 -8.02 13.90
N GLY A 65 -3.00 -8.64 14.66
CA GLY A 65 -3.77 -7.99 15.72
C GLY A 65 -4.91 -7.08 15.24
N VAL A 66 -5.20 -7.02 13.93
CA VAL A 66 -6.31 -6.24 13.37
C VAL A 66 -7.40 -7.18 12.84
N GLY A 67 -8.66 -6.85 13.11
CA GLY A 67 -9.81 -7.66 12.67
C GLY A 67 -9.72 -9.10 13.15
N SER A 68 -9.72 -10.04 12.20
CA SER A 68 -9.56 -11.47 12.47
C SER A 68 -8.15 -12.00 12.22
N SER A 69 -7.17 -11.12 11.95
CA SER A 69 -5.75 -11.50 11.89
C SER A 69 -5.21 -11.79 13.25
N GLU A 70 -4.51 -12.93 13.39
CA GLU A 70 -3.89 -13.36 14.64
C GLU A 70 -2.60 -12.59 14.93
N GLY A 71 -2.07 -12.76 16.15
CA GLY A 71 -0.89 -12.03 16.63
C GLY A 71 -1.22 -10.71 17.29
N VAL A 72 -0.18 -9.88 17.45
CA VAL A 72 -0.23 -8.55 18.05
C VAL A 72 0.64 -7.60 17.27
N HIS A 73 0.30 -6.30 17.27
CA HIS A 73 1.09 -5.25 16.64
C HIS A 73 2.54 -5.25 17.16
N ASP A 74 3.51 -5.19 16.25
CA ASP A 74 4.94 -5.34 16.55
C ASP A 74 5.78 -4.17 15.96
N ASN A 75 5.23 -2.98 16.00
CA ASN A 75 5.91 -1.72 15.63
C ASN A 75 6.56 -1.74 14.22
N GLY A 76 5.99 -2.50 13.31
CA GLY A 76 6.42 -2.61 11.92
C GLY A 76 7.42 -3.74 11.65
N GLU A 77 7.91 -4.44 12.67
CA GLU A 77 8.83 -5.55 12.44
C GLU A 77 8.07 -6.80 12.00
N GLY A 78 7.09 -7.21 12.76
CA GLY A 78 6.26 -8.34 12.38
C GLY A 78 5.34 -8.06 11.20
N GLU A 79 4.86 -6.84 11.04
CA GLU A 79 4.02 -6.44 9.90
C GLU A 79 4.72 -6.58 8.55
N LYS A 80 6.07 -6.48 8.50
CA LYS A 80 6.86 -6.82 7.31
C LYS A 80 6.69 -8.27 6.91
N ASP A 81 6.76 -9.16 7.90
CA ASP A 81 6.65 -10.60 7.67
C ASP A 81 5.23 -10.99 7.24
N ASP A 82 4.21 -10.27 7.73
CA ASP A 82 2.83 -10.44 7.26
C ASP A 82 2.71 -10.08 5.77
N LEU A 83 3.25 -8.94 5.34
CA LEU A 83 3.23 -8.53 3.93
C LEU A 83 4.00 -9.51 3.04
N ILE A 84 5.18 -9.96 3.46
CA ILE A 84 5.97 -10.96 2.73
C ILE A 84 5.15 -12.25 2.55
N SER A 85 4.51 -12.73 3.61
CA SER A 85 3.68 -13.94 3.57
C SER A 85 2.50 -13.81 2.60
N VAL A 86 1.87 -12.64 2.56
CA VAL A 86 0.78 -12.36 1.61
C VAL A 86 1.28 -12.37 0.17
N VAL A 87 2.43 -11.76 -0.10
CA VAL A 87 3.04 -11.74 -1.44
C VAL A 87 3.48 -13.15 -1.87
N ASP A 88 4.07 -13.92 -0.97
CA ASP A 88 4.48 -15.30 -1.26
C ASP A 88 3.28 -16.21 -1.54
N TYR A 89 2.17 -16.01 -0.83
CA TYR A 89 0.91 -16.68 -1.16
C TYR A 89 0.45 -16.36 -2.58
N ILE A 90 0.48 -15.07 -2.99
CA ILE A 90 0.10 -14.69 -4.36
C ILE A 90 1.00 -15.36 -5.39
N ARG A 91 2.31 -15.38 -5.15
CA ARG A 91 3.28 -16.03 -6.05
C ARG A 91 3.08 -17.52 -6.19
N THR A 92 2.56 -18.17 -5.15
CA THR A 92 2.34 -19.62 -5.12
C THR A 92 1.00 -20.00 -5.77
N GLU A 93 -0.06 -19.27 -5.45
CA GLU A 93 -1.43 -19.65 -5.81
C GLU A 93 -1.89 -19.09 -7.17
N PHE A 94 -1.24 -18.04 -7.64
CA PHE A 94 -1.58 -17.42 -8.91
C PHE A 94 -0.49 -17.66 -9.96
N GLN A 95 -0.85 -17.66 -11.24
CA GLN A 95 0.12 -17.74 -12.34
C GLN A 95 1.11 -16.57 -12.24
N PRO A 96 2.35 -16.71 -12.73
CA PRO A 96 3.30 -15.61 -12.75
C PRO A 96 2.69 -14.36 -13.39
N GLN A 97 2.64 -13.28 -12.64
CA GLN A 97 2.03 -12.00 -13.01
C GLN A 97 2.70 -10.86 -12.27
N PRO A 98 2.62 -9.63 -12.80
CA PRO A 98 3.13 -8.46 -12.11
C PRO A 98 2.47 -8.28 -10.74
N ILE A 99 3.29 -8.03 -9.72
CA ILE A 99 2.86 -7.73 -8.36
C ILE A 99 3.17 -6.28 -8.06
N TRP A 100 2.12 -5.52 -7.71
CA TRP A 100 2.25 -4.17 -7.24
C TRP A 100 2.05 -4.12 -5.73
N THR A 101 2.80 -3.27 -5.05
CA THR A 101 2.60 -3.00 -3.62
C THR A 101 2.10 -1.58 -3.42
N VAL A 102 1.08 -1.43 -2.59
CA VAL A 102 0.47 -0.14 -2.25
C VAL A 102 0.44 -0.01 -0.74
N GLY A 103 0.98 1.08 -0.21
CA GLY A 103 0.94 1.33 1.23
C GLY A 103 0.38 2.71 1.53
N TYR A 104 -0.52 2.80 2.52
CA TYR A 104 -1.03 4.07 3.02
C TYR A 104 -0.52 4.32 4.44
N SER A 105 0.02 5.51 4.69
CA SER A 105 0.50 5.93 6.01
C SER A 105 1.50 4.92 6.59
N PHE A 106 1.25 4.28 7.74
CA PHE A 106 2.06 3.20 8.29
C PHE A 106 2.29 2.07 7.28
N GLY A 107 1.26 1.69 6.51
CA GLY A 107 1.41 0.68 5.46
C GLY A 107 2.45 1.06 4.41
N SER A 108 2.66 2.36 4.15
CA SER A 108 3.72 2.82 3.25
C SER A 108 5.12 2.55 3.80
N LEU A 109 5.32 2.64 5.13
CA LEU A 109 6.57 2.27 5.78
C LEU A 109 6.82 0.76 5.67
N ILE A 110 5.79 -0.07 5.86
CA ILE A 110 5.92 -1.53 5.74
C ILE A 110 6.31 -1.92 4.32
N VAL A 111 5.64 -1.35 3.32
CA VAL A 111 6.02 -1.53 1.91
C VAL A 111 7.46 -1.07 1.68
N TRP A 112 7.84 0.11 2.16
CA TRP A 112 9.19 0.65 2.03
C TRP A 112 10.26 -0.30 2.59
N LYS A 113 10.05 -0.81 3.81
CA LYS A 113 10.98 -1.72 4.50
C LYS A 113 11.14 -3.08 3.80
N THR A 114 10.18 -3.48 2.97
CA THR A 114 10.15 -4.80 2.33
C THR A 114 10.51 -4.78 0.84
N LEU A 115 10.77 -3.61 0.24
CA LEU A 115 11.04 -3.47 -1.19
C LEU A 115 12.14 -4.41 -1.70
N ASP A 116 13.26 -4.52 -0.98
CA ASP A 116 14.40 -5.34 -1.42
C ASP A 116 14.12 -6.85 -1.36
N VAL A 117 13.22 -7.27 -0.46
CA VAL A 117 12.83 -8.67 -0.28
C VAL A 117 11.72 -9.05 -1.27
N ILE A 118 10.71 -8.20 -1.38
CA ILE A 118 9.56 -8.46 -2.24
C ILE A 118 9.90 -8.22 -3.71
N ASN A 119 10.72 -7.20 -4.00
CA ASN A 119 11.05 -6.78 -5.36
C ASN A 119 9.77 -6.68 -6.24
N PRO A 120 8.82 -5.80 -5.90
CA PRO A 120 7.59 -5.64 -6.66
C PRO A 120 7.86 -5.00 -8.01
N ASP A 121 7.00 -5.24 -9.00
CA ASP A 121 7.11 -4.61 -10.31
C ASP A 121 6.83 -3.10 -10.24
N ARG A 122 5.92 -2.68 -9.34
CA ARG A 122 5.61 -1.28 -9.07
C ARG A 122 5.17 -1.06 -7.62
N THR A 123 5.43 0.14 -7.12
CA THR A 123 5.09 0.53 -5.75
C THR A 123 4.40 1.89 -5.71
N LEU A 124 3.31 1.98 -4.95
CA LEU A 124 2.64 3.23 -4.65
C LEU A 124 2.65 3.49 -3.14
N LEU A 125 3.26 4.58 -2.72
CA LEU A 125 3.26 5.05 -1.35
C LEU A 125 2.31 6.23 -1.22
N ILE A 126 1.30 6.11 -0.37
CA ILE A 126 0.27 7.12 -0.14
C ILE A 126 0.48 7.73 1.23
N ALA A 127 0.65 9.05 1.27
CA ALA A 127 0.87 9.81 2.50
C ALA A 127 1.90 9.16 3.46
N PRO A 128 3.14 8.87 2.99
CA PRO A 128 4.16 8.30 3.86
C PRO A 128 4.48 9.27 5.00
N PRO A 129 4.36 8.84 6.29
CA PRO A 129 4.55 9.73 7.44
C PRO A 129 6.04 9.93 7.78
N ASN A 130 6.80 10.39 6.81
CA ASN A 130 8.27 10.49 6.82
C ASN A 130 8.84 11.61 7.72
N LYS A 131 7.97 12.41 8.38
CA LYS A 131 8.36 13.29 9.50
C LYS A 131 8.52 12.53 10.81
N HIS A 132 7.82 11.41 10.97
CA HIS A 132 7.68 10.72 12.25
C HIS A 132 8.16 9.26 12.21
N MET A 133 8.33 8.69 11.01
CA MET A 133 8.78 7.32 10.80
C MET A 133 10.03 7.30 9.93
N ASP A 134 10.92 6.35 10.21
CA ASP A 134 12.21 6.25 9.54
C ASP A 134 12.09 5.55 8.17
N PHE A 135 12.06 6.37 7.13
CA PHE A 135 12.25 5.95 5.75
C PHE A 135 13.74 6.06 5.42
N GLN A 136 14.48 5.00 5.71
CA GLN A 136 15.92 4.95 5.45
C GLN A 136 16.24 5.24 3.98
N ASP A 137 17.37 5.92 3.75
CA ASP A 137 17.83 6.21 2.41
C ASP A 137 18.17 4.92 1.66
N ARG A 138 17.69 4.84 0.43
CA ARG A 138 18.03 3.78 -0.51
C ARG A 138 18.06 4.32 -1.92
N GLN A 139 18.81 3.66 -2.79
CA GLN A 139 18.71 3.92 -4.22
C GLN A 139 17.40 3.32 -4.73
N LEU A 140 16.45 4.18 -5.08
CA LEU A 140 15.19 3.76 -5.68
C LEU A 140 15.32 3.65 -7.19
N THR A 141 14.60 2.69 -7.73
CA THR A 141 14.31 2.61 -9.16
C THR A 141 13.10 3.49 -9.47
N ASP A 142 12.85 3.78 -10.75
CA ASP A 142 11.69 4.53 -11.22
C ASP A 142 10.32 3.84 -10.96
N GLN A 143 10.35 2.70 -10.28
CA GLN A 143 9.18 1.88 -9.97
C GLN A 143 8.37 2.38 -8.77
N VAL A 144 8.91 3.32 -7.98
CA VAL A 144 8.23 3.87 -6.79
C VAL A 144 7.60 5.21 -7.10
N SER A 145 6.29 5.31 -6.84
CA SER A 145 5.51 6.54 -6.97
C SER A 145 4.89 6.94 -5.65
N LEU A 146 4.65 8.24 -5.46
CA LEU A 146 4.04 8.79 -4.26
C LEU A 146 2.76 9.58 -4.58
N ILE A 147 1.78 9.50 -3.68
CA ILE A 147 0.64 10.43 -3.60
C ILE A 147 0.69 11.12 -2.24
N LEU A 148 0.66 12.45 -2.23
CA LEU A 148 0.79 13.28 -1.03
C LEU A 148 -0.25 14.40 -1.03
N GLY A 149 -0.72 14.77 0.16
CA GLY A 149 -1.44 16.01 0.36
C GLY A 149 -0.49 17.18 0.64
N SER A 150 -0.74 18.37 0.08
CA SER A 150 0.11 19.54 0.34
C SER A 150 -0.02 20.08 1.78
N GLN A 151 -1.11 19.71 2.49
CA GLN A 151 -1.36 20.06 3.88
C GLN A 151 -1.25 18.84 4.82
N ASP A 152 -0.56 17.79 4.39
CA ASP A 152 -0.29 16.62 5.24
C ASP A 152 0.69 16.99 6.35
N GLU A 153 0.24 16.95 7.60
CA GLU A 153 1.06 17.29 8.78
C GLU A 153 2.10 16.20 9.11
N PHE A 154 1.90 14.97 8.64
CA PHE A 154 2.77 13.82 8.90
C PHE A 154 3.84 13.62 7.83
N ALA A 155 3.64 14.19 6.64
CA ALA A 155 4.55 14.05 5.51
C ALA A 155 5.40 15.31 5.30
N ASP A 156 6.69 15.10 5.05
CA ASP A 156 7.61 16.11 4.51
C ASP A 156 7.69 15.92 2.99
N VAL A 157 7.10 16.86 2.26
CA VAL A 157 7.06 16.82 0.78
C VAL A 157 8.47 16.92 0.18
N HIS A 158 9.38 17.72 0.79
CA HIS A 158 10.74 17.85 0.30
C HIS A 158 11.49 16.52 0.45
N ARG A 159 11.42 15.92 1.64
CA ARG A 159 12.01 14.61 1.91
C ARG A 159 11.39 13.50 1.04
N ALA A 160 10.09 13.56 0.78
CA ALA A 160 9.42 12.62 -0.10
C ALA A 160 9.97 12.66 -1.54
N LYS A 161 10.32 13.86 -2.06
CA LYS A 161 10.96 14.02 -3.37
C LYS A 161 12.35 13.39 -3.44
N GLU A 162 13.09 13.39 -2.34
CA GLU A 162 14.39 12.69 -2.26
C GLU A 162 14.21 11.18 -2.23
N LEU A 163 13.16 10.70 -1.54
CA LEU A 163 12.85 9.27 -1.41
C LEU A 163 12.37 8.63 -2.73
N ALA A 164 11.62 9.35 -3.55
CA ALA A 164 11.09 8.84 -4.80
C ALA A 164 11.19 9.90 -5.91
N PRO A 165 12.32 10.02 -6.57
CA PRO A 165 12.53 11.03 -7.61
C PRO A 165 11.71 10.79 -8.88
N GLY A 166 11.14 9.59 -9.08
CA GLY A 166 10.50 9.21 -10.34
C GLY A 166 9.10 9.78 -10.55
N SER A 167 8.22 9.75 -9.54
CA SER A 167 6.84 10.21 -9.73
C SER A 167 6.19 10.61 -8.41
N ILE A 168 5.89 11.90 -8.25
CA ILE A 168 5.13 12.42 -7.11
C ILE A 168 3.87 13.10 -7.60
N HIS A 169 2.72 12.67 -7.10
CA HIS A 169 1.44 13.31 -7.26
C HIS A 169 1.09 14.09 -5.99
N LEU A 170 1.28 15.40 -6.03
CA LEU A 170 0.94 16.28 -4.91
C LEU A 170 -0.48 16.84 -5.12
N ILE A 171 -1.39 16.52 -4.19
CA ILE A 171 -2.77 17.00 -4.20
C ILE A 171 -2.84 18.27 -3.35
N ASP A 172 -3.12 19.40 -4.00
CA ASP A 172 -3.17 20.69 -3.33
C ASP A 172 -4.34 20.78 -2.34
N GLY A 173 -4.07 21.29 -1.14
CA GLY A 173 -5.04 21.43 -0.05
C GLY A 173 -5.39 20.12 0.68
N ALA A 174 -4.95 18.96 0.21
CA ALA A 174 -5.29 17.68 0.85
C ALA A 174 -4.52 17.48 2.16
N ASP A 175 -5.24 17.00 3.18
CA ASP A 175 -4.70 16.53 4.44
C ASP A 175 -4.18 15.07 4.33
N HIS A 176 -3.62 14.54 5.43
CA HIS A 176 -3.15 13.16 5.53
C HIS A 176 -4.20 12.10 5.16
N PHE A 177 -5.46 12.39 5.45
CA PHE A 177 -6.59 11.48 5.31
C PHE A 177 -7.34 11.68 3.98
N PHE A 178 -6.95 12.65 3.17
CA PHE A 178 -7.66 13.05 1.95
C PHE A 178 -9.15 13.31 2.21
N SER A 179 -9.46 13.96 3.34
CA SER A 179 -10.81 14.06 3.91
C SER A 179 -11.84 14.64 2.93
N THR A 180 -11.46 15.61 2.13
CA THR A 180 -12.27 16.29 1.13
C THR A 180 -11.76 16.10 -0.31
N HIS A 181 -10.69 15.29 -0.53
CA HIS A 181 -10.00 15.14 -1.81
C HIS A 181 -10.02 13.68 -2.32
N GLN A 182 -11.15 12.98 -2.10
CA GLN A 182 -11.28 11.57 -2.50
C GLN A 182 -11.25 11.38 -4.02
N GLN A 183 -11.81 12.35 -4.78
CA GLN A 183 -11.81 12.29 -6.24
C GLN A 183 -10.39 12.49 -6.78
N GLU A 184 -9.67 13.47 -6.26
CA GLU A 184 -8.28 13.76 -6.65
C GLU A 184 -7.34 12.60 -6.30
N LEU A 185 -7.56 11.95 -5.14
CA LEU A 185 -6.87 10.72 -4.77
C LEU A 185 -7.12 9.60 -5.79
N SER A 186 -8.38 9.41 -6.17
CA SER A 186 -8.77 8.42 -7.19
C SER A 186 -8.12 8.72 -8.55
N ASP A 187 -8.07 9.99 -8.95
CA ASP A 187 -7.45 10.40 -10.22
C ASP A 187 -5.93 10.25 -10.18
N ALA A 188 -5.29 10.53 -9.04
CA ALA A 188 -3.87 10.28 -8.83
C ALA A 188 -3.54 8.77 -8.90
N ALA A 189 -4.38 7.92 -8.30
CA ALA A 189 -4.24 6.47 -8.41
C ALA A 189 -4.40 5.98 -9.87
N LYS A 190 -5.30 6.59 -10.65
CA LYS A 190 -5.43 6.32 -12.09
C LYS A 190 -4.19 6.76 -12.88
N ALA A 191 -3.62 7.91 -12.55
CA ALA A 191 -2.38 8.37 -13.18
C ALA A 191 -1.24 7.38 -12.93
N PHE A 192 -1.08 6.87 -11.71
CA PHE A 192 -0.10 5.83 -11.39
C PHE A 192 -0.26 4.57 -12.24
N ILE A 193 -1.48 4.13 -12.55
CA ILE A 193 -1.74 2.94 -13.37
C ILE A 193 -1.27 3.11 -14.82
N ASN A 194 -1.28 4.32 -15.33
CA ASN A 194 -1.04 4.63 -16.75
C ASN A 194 0.43 5.03 -17.06
N ILE A 195 1.28 5.12 -16.05
CA ILE A 195 2.74 5.29 -16.22
C ILE A 195 3.35 3.96 -16.64
#